data_dd32bf50a55120b75e64c931e46126d2
#
_entry.id   dd32bf50a55120b75e64c931e46126d2
#
_cell.length_a   1.000
_cell.length_b   1.000
_cell.length_c   1.000
_cell.angle_alpha   90.00
_cell.angle_beta   90.00
_cell.angle_gamma   90.00
#
_symmetry.space_group_name_H-M   'P 1'
#
loop_
_entity.id
_entity.type
_entity.pdbx_description
1 polymer ?
#
loop_
_entity_poly.entity_id
_entity_poly.type
_entity_poly.pdbx_seq_one_letter_code
_entity_poly.pdbx_strand_id
1 'polypeptide(L)'
;MNTYENVEIFEDTKRLCEKNEKLKTSIAESVKNQKLILESEKLPVVDKMCFSHEAKVVVSTKRTFEAASGYVGQKVAVHNFASPYKPGGGVLRGAGAQEECLCRCSGLYFCLSVPELEKGFYGPHRKAKNQIGTADIIYTPAVTVFKTDTAKPQLMDEAAWYDVNVITCAAPDLRVKKNFHDIRNNVTPTVKITDKELLEIHKKRLSRILDVAALNGTEVVILGAFGCGAYQNKPEVVARAAKEVIADYLYAFETVEFAVYCPPQNDMNFKVFKRVLGVLEK
;
A
#
# COMPACT_ATOMS: atom_id res chain seq x y z
N MET A 1 -11.11 -13.01 -10.79
CA MET A 1 -12.34 -12.19 -10.73
C MET A 1 -12.46 -11.41 -12.02
N ASN A 2 -13.67 -11.32 -12.56
CA ASN A 2 -13.96 -10.55 -13.78
C ASN A 2 -13.96 -9.05 -13.46
N THR A 3 -13.54 -8.21 -14.40
CA THR A 3 -13.56 -6.76 -14.29
C THR A 3 -14.94 -6.21 -13.91
N TYR A 4 -16.01 -6.80 -14.45
CA TYR A 4 -17.38 -6.41 -14.12
C TYR A 4 -17.76 -6.68 -12.66
N GLU A 5 -17.43 -7.85 -12.13
CA GLU A 5 -17.66 -8.18 -10.71
C GLU A 5 -16.93 -7.20 -9.79
N ASN A 6 -15.70 -6.80 -10.12
CA ASN A 6 -14.95 -5.81 -9.36
C ASN A 6 -15.63 -4.44 -9.36
N VAL A 7 -16.21 -4.01 -10.47
CA VAL A 7 -16.98 -2.76 -10.57
C VAL A 7 -18.22 -2.85 -9.71
N GLU A 8 -18.99 -3.93 -9.80
CA GLU A 8 -20.20 -4.12 -8.99
C GLU A 8 -19.92 -4.10 -7.49
N ILE A 9 -18.86 -4.79 -7.05
CA ILE A 9 -18.42 -4.79 -5.64
C ILE A 9 -18.03 -3.38 -5.19
N PHE A 10 -17.36 -2.62 -6.05
CA PHE A 10 -16.96 -1.26 -5.72
C PHE A 10 -18.16 -0.29 -5.71
N GLU A 11 -19.10 -0.41 -6.64
CA GLU A 11 -20.35 0.38 -6.63
C GLU A 11 -21.18 0.10 -5.37
N ASP A 12 -21.17 -1.16 -4.89
CA ASP A 12 -21.79 -1.50 -3.61
C ASP A 12 -21.04 -0.85 -2.43
N THR A 13 -19.70 -0.87 -2.44
CA THR A 13 -18.88 -0.16 -1.45
C THR A 13 -19.21 1.33 -1.42
N LYS A 14 -19.34 1.98 -2.58
CA LYS A 14 -19.73 3.39 -2.68
C LYS A 14 -21.09 3.63 -2.03
N ARG A 15 -22.10 2.83 -2.41
CA ARG A 15 -23.45 2.97 -1.81
C ARG A 15 -23.46 2.82 -0.29
N LEU A 16 -22.65 1.91 0.24
CA LEU A 16 -22.50 1.73 1.69
C LEU A 16 -21.88 2.98 2.34
N CYS A 17 -20.76 3.46 1.82
CA CYS A 17 -20.09 4.66 2.33
C CYS A 17 -20.98 5.93 2.24
N GLU A 18 -21.84 6.03 1.22
CA GLU A 18 -22.76 7.15 1.03
C GLU A 18 -24.01 7.09 1.91
N LYS A 19 -24.44 5.89 2.34
CA LYS A 19 -25.71 5.69 3.06
C LYS A 19 -25.55 5.35 4.54
N ASN A 20 -24.48 4.71 4.96
CA ASN A 20 -24.25 4.30 6.33
C ASN A 20 -23.60 5.43 7.14
N GLU A 21 -24.29 5.92 8.17
CA GLU A 21 -23.84 7.07 8.99
C GLU A 21 -22.52 6.81 9.73
N LYS A 22 -22.29 5.57 10.17
CA LYS A 22 -21.04 5.19 10.83
C LYS A 22 -19.86 5.31 9.87
N LEU A 23 -20.02 4.84 8.61
CA LEU A 23 -18.99 4.97 7.58
C LEU A 23 -18.76 6.42 7.15
N LYS A 24 -19.82 7.23 7.04
CA LYS A 24 -19.67 8.66 6.76
C LYS A 24 -18.86 9.37 7.84
N THR A 25 -19.18 9.10 9.10
CA THR A 25 -18.47 9.68 10.25
C THR A 25 -17.01 9.24 10.25
N SER A 26 -16.75 7.94 10.09
CA SER A 26 -15.40 7.40 10.02
C SER A 26 -14.57 8.04 8.90
N ILE A 27 -15.13 8.13 7.68
CA ILE A 27 -14.46 8.76 6.54
C ILE A 27 -14.15 10.23 6.84
N ALA A 28 -15.11 10.99 7.39
CA ALA A 28 -14.91 12.39 7.72
C ALA A 28 -13.79 12.58 8.76
N GLU A 29 -13.74 11.75 9.81
CA GLU A 29 -12.68 11.81 10.82
C GLU A 29 -11.33 11.38 10.26
N SER A 30 -11.28 10.35 9.40
CA SER A 30 -10.06 9.95 8.72
C SER A 30 -9.50 11.08 7.83
N VAL A 31 -10.35 11.71 7.04
CA VAL A 31 -9.98 12.85 6.17
C VAL A 31 -9.51 14.05 6.99
N LYS A 32 -10.19 14.39 8.07
CA LYS A 32 -9.82 15.49 8.97
C LYS A 32 -8.43 15.34 9.56
N ASN A 33 -8.04 14.10 9.88
CA ASN A 33 -6.76 13.77 10.51
C ASN A 33 -5.70 13.28 9.50
N GLN A 34 -6.03 13.24 8.22
CA GLN A 34 -5.14 12.83 7.14
C GLN A 34 -3.97 13.80 6.96
N LYS A 35 -2.81 13.28 6.61
CA LYS A 35 -1.61 14.09 6.39
C LYS A 35 -0.99 13.74 5.03
N LEU A 36 -0.72 14.77 4.24
CA LEU A 36 0.18 14.67 3.09
C LEU A 36 1.59 15.05 3.56
N ILE A 37 2.55 14.17 3.34
CA ILE A 37 3.94 14.30 3.76
C ILE A 37 4.81 14.24 2.51
N LEU A 38 5.28 15.38 2.05
CA LEU A 38 6.09 15.48 0.83
C LEU A 38 7.49 14.91 1.07
N GLU A 39 8.11 14.39 0.02
CA GLU A 39 9.49 13.88 0.07
C GLU A 39 10.50 14.92 0.54
N SER A 40 10.25 16.20 0.23
CA SER A 40 11.06 17.35 0.66
C SER A 40 10.93 17.66 2.15
N GLU A 41 9.88 17.16 2.81
CA GLU A 41 9.66 17.39 4.23
C GLU A 41 10.54 16.45 5.06
N LYS A 42 11.27 17.05 6.00
CA LYS A 42 12.06 16.30 6.98
C LYS A 42 11.12 15.78 8.07
N LEU A 43 11.06 14.46 8.21
CA LEU A 43 10.34 13.85 9.33
C LEU A 43 11.06 14.12 10.67
N PRO A 44 10.31 14.18 11.78
CA PRO A 44 10.92 14.16 13.11
C PRO A 44 11.80 12.92 13.31
N VAL A 45 12.73 13.00 14.25
CA VAL A 45 13.52 11.83 14.64
C VAL A 45 12.60 10.78 15.26
N VAL A 46 12.68 9.56 14.72
CA VAL A 46 11.88 8.44 15.16
C VAL A 46 12.60 7.68 16.25
N ASP A 47 11.91 7.41 17.35
CA ASP A 47 12.36 6.40 18.29
C ASP A 47 12.15 5.01 17.66
N LYS A 48 13.23 4.27 17.50
CA LYS A 48 13.24 2.91 16.95
C LYS A 48 13.35 1.83 18.04
N MET A 49 13.30 2.25 19.32
CA MET A 49 13.41 1.38 20.48
C MET A 49 12.12 1.40 21.31
N CYS A 50 10.97 1.33 20.64
CA CYS A 50 9.65 1.39 21.28
C CYS A 50 9.32 0.12 22.08
N PHE A 51 9.93 -1.02 21.72
CA PHE A 51 9.68 -2.32 22.35
C PHE A 51 10.97 -2.90 22.91
N SER A 52 10.85 -3.72 23.96
CA SER A 52 11.96 -4.38 24.64
C SER A 52 12.47 -5.65 23.95
N HIS A 53 11.79 -6.09 22.90
CA HIS A 53 12.12 -7.27 22.11
C HIS A 53 12.06 -6.95 20.60
N GLU A 54 12.68 -7.81 19.82
CA GLU A 54 12.65 -7.68 18.36
C GLU A 54 11.27 -8.04 17.81
N ALA A 55 10.84 -7.30 16.81
CA ALA A 55 9.61 -7.53 16.09
C ALA A 55 9.52 -8.95 15.54
N LYS A 56 8.34 -9.55 15.62
CA LYS A 56 8.04 -10.76 14.87
C LYS A 56 7.95 -10.41 13.38
N VAL A 57 8.91 -10.87 12.59
CA VAL A 57 8.86 -10.75 11.13
C VAL A 57 8.11 -11.95 10.56
N VAL A 58 7.11 -11.70 9.72
CA VAL A 58 6.25 -12.74 9.10
C VAL A 58 6.20 -12.51 7.60
N VAL A 59 6.30 -13.57 6.81
CA VAL A 59 6.02 -13.54 5.36
C VAL A 59 4.86 -14.49 5.07
N SER A 60 3.71 -13.93 4.70
CA SER A 60 2.48 -14.69 4.44
C SER A 60 2.01 -14.56 3.00
N THR A 61 1.11 -15.46 2.60
CA THR A 61 0.42 -15.41 1.30
C THR A 61 -0.90 -14.66 1.36
N LYS A 62 -1.19 -14.03 2.50
CA LYS A 62 -2.42 -13.27 2.72
C LYS A 62 -2.48 -12.02 1.86
N ARG A 63 -3.70 -11.53 1.67
CA ARG A 63 -3.96 -10.17 1.20
C ARG A 63 -3.75 -9.18 2.35
N THR A 64 -3.66 -7.89 2.03
CA THR A 64 -3.28 -6.87 3.01
C THR A 64 -4.27 -6.77 4.18
N PHE A 65 -5.58 -6.64 3.92
CA PHE A 65 -6.57 -6.58 5.00
C PHE A 65 -6.88 -7.96 5.60
N GLU A 66 -6.70 -9.03 4.85
CA GLU A 66 -6.73 -10.39 5.42
C GLU A 66 -5.61 -10.58 6.47
N ALA A 67 -4.42 -10.05 6.23
CA ALA A 67 -3.35 -10.05 7.23
C ALA A 67 -3.71 -9.14 8.42
N ALA A 68 -4.16 -7.91 8.14
CA ALA A 68 -4.53 -6.94 9.17
C ALA A 68 -5.64 -7.44 10.11
N SER A 69 -6.62 -8.21 9.60
CA SER A 69 -7.70 -8.77 10.43
C SER A 69 -7.23 -9.71 11.54
N GLY A 70 -6.03 -10.27 11.42
CA GLY A 70 -5.41 -11.10 12.46
C GLY A 70 -4.88 -10.31 13.65
N TYR A 71 -4.87 -8.98 13.58
CA TYR A 71 -4.30 -8.09 14.59
C TYR A 71 -5.30 -7.07 15.13
N VAL A 72 -6.61 -7.36 15.00
CA VAL A 72 -7.66 -6.50 15.55
C VAL A 72 -7.46 -6.31 17.06
N GLY A 73 -7.55 -5.05 17.51
CA GLY A 73 -7.25 -4.67 18.90
C GLY A 73 -5.85 -4.08 19.11
N GLN A 74 -4.96 -4.22 18.12
CA GLN A 74 -3.66 -3.55 18.08
C GLN A 74 -3.70 -2.34 17.15
N LYS A 75 -2.72 -1.43 17.26
CA LYS A 75 -2.56 -0.32 16.31
C LYS A 75 -1.89 -0.80 15.02
N VAL A 76 -2.71 -1.15 14.04
CA VAL A 76 -2.25 -1.65 12.75
C VAL A 76 -2.07 -0.53 11.75
N ALA A 77 -0.93 -0.49 11.05
CA ALA A 77 -0.74 0.29 9.83
C ALA A 77 -0.54 -0.64 8.63
N VAL A 78 -1.19 -0.32 7.52
CA VAL A 78 -1.03 -1.04 6.26
C VAL A 78 -0.45 -0.15 5.18
N HIS A 79 0.46 -0.67 4.38
CA HIS A 79 1.01 0.03 3.24
C HIS A 79 0.10 -0.15 2.02
N ASN A 80 -0.41 0.95 1.48
CA ASN A 80 -1.14 1.01 0.21
C ASN A 80 -0.15 1.24 -0.95
N PHE A 81 -0.08 0.29 -1.89
CA PHE A 81 0.77 0.34 -3.10
C PHE A 81 0.11 1.23 -4.17
N ALA A 82 0.21 2.51 -3.96
CA ALA A 82 -0.61 3.51 -4.61
C ALA A 82 -0.32 3.74 -6.10
N SER A 83 -1.36 4.15 -6.79
CA SER A 83 -1.21 4.93 -8.01
C SER A 83 -0.85 6.37 -7.65
N PRO A 84 0.24 6.96 -8.18
CA PRO A 84 0.53 8.37 -7.95
C PRO A 84 -0.36 9.30 -8.79
N TYR A 85 -1.18 8.76 -9.67
CA TYR A 85 -1.91 9.54 -10.66
C TYR A 85 -3.41 9.65 -10.40
N LYS A 86 -4.00 8.71 -9.66
CA LYS A 86 -5.46 8.63 -9.44
C LYS A 86 -5.75 8.00 -8.09
N PRO A 87 -6.68 8.56 -7.31
CA PRO A 87 -7.17 7.94 -6.09
C PRO A 87 -7.71 6.53 -6.40
N GLY A 88 -7.28 5.54 -5.61
CA GLY A 88 -7.72 4.15 -5.78
C GLY A 88 -7.36 3.54 -7.14
N GLY A 89 -6.38 4.10 -7.85
CA GLY A 89 -5.84 3.53 -9.09
C GLY A 89 -6.89 3.34 -10.18
N GLY A 90 -7.14 2.09 -10.54
CA GLY A 90 -8.12 1.69 -11.55
C GLY A 90 -9.42 1.11 -10.99
N VAL A 91 -9.75 1.34 -9.70
CA VAL A 91 -10.90 0.73 -9.01
C VAL A 91 -12.21 0.97 -9.72
N LEU A 92 -12.44 2.20 -10.23
CA LEU A 92 -13.64 2.56 -11.03
C LEU A 92 -13.81 1.74 -12.31
N ARG A 93 -12.74 1.10 -12.78
CA ARG A 93 -12.72 0.29 -14.00
C ARG A 93 -12.54 -1.20 -13.71
N GLY A 94 -12.65 -1.59 -12.43
CA GLY A 94 -12.56 -2.97 -12.01
C GLY A 94 -11.16 -3.56 -12.03
N ALA A 95 -10.10 -2.74 -12.01
CA ALA A 95 -8.75 -3.24 -11.84
C ALA A 95 -8.59 -3.99 -10.51
N GLY A 96 -7.62 -4.91 -10.44
CA GLY A 96 -7.52 -5.89 -9.35
C GLY A 96 -6.18 -5.90 -8.63
N ALA A 97 -5.39 -4.82 -8.70
CA ALA A 97 -4.17 -4.70 -7.92
C ALA A 97 -4.48 -4.39 -6.44
N GLN A 98 -3.46 -4.30 -5.61
CA GLN A 98 -3.61 -4.21 -4.15
C GLN A 98 -4.41 -2.96 -3.73
N GLU A 99 -4.10 -1.76 -4.25
CA GLU A 99 -4.82 -0.53 -3.93
C GLU A 99 -6.32 -0.65 -4.23
N GLU A 100 -6.67 -1.21 -5.39
CA GLU A 100 -8.07 -1.40 -5.78
C GLU A 100 -8.79 -2.41 -4.87
N CYS A 101 -8.08 -3.44 -4.37
CA CYS A 101 -8.64 -4.37 -3.38
C CYS A 101 -8.92 -3.65 -2.06
N LEU A 102 -7.99 -2.83 -1.56
CA LEU A 102 -8.21 -2.03 -0.35
C LEU A 102 -9.42 -1.09 -0.51
N CYS A 103 -9.52 -0.40 -1.63
CA CYS A 103 -10.63 0.51 -1.92
C CYS A 103 -11.99 -0.20 -2.03
N ARG A 104 -12.02 -1.47 -2.45
CA ARG A 104 -13.27 -2.26 -2.47
C ARG A 104 -13.73 -2.73 -1.10
N CYS A 105 -12.80 -2.82 -0.14
CA CYS A 105 -13.09 -3.39 1.18
C CYS A 105 -13.27 -2.35 2.29
N SER A 106 -13.02 -1.06 2.01
CA SER A 106 -12.94 -0.02 3.04
C SER A 106 -13.39 1.36 2.55
N GLY A 107 -13.40 2.35 3.45
CA GLY A 107 -13.62 3.76 3.15
C GLY A 107 -12.44 4.47 2.46
N LEU A 108 -11.34 3.77 2.17
CA LEU A 108 -10.09 4.37 1.70
C LEU A 108 -10.25 5.22 0.43
N TYR A 109 -11.03 4.76 -0.55
CA TYR A 109 -11.25 5.53 -1.79
C TYR A 109 -11.75 6.94 -1.52
N PHE A 110 -12.70 7.09 -0.59
CA PHE A 110 -13.28 8.39 -0.24
C PHE A 110 -12.26 9.27 0.50
N CYS A 111 -11.42 8.67 1.33
CA CYS A 111 -10.35 9.40 2.00
C CYS A 111 -9.31 9.92 0.99
N LEU A 112 -9.02 9.15 -0.08
CA LEU A 112 -8.05 9.54 -1.11
C LEU A 112 -8.63 10.51 -2.16
N SER A 113 -9.96 10.54 -2.32
CA SER A 113 -10.64 11.31 -3.39
C SER A 113 -11.04 12.72 -2.94
N VAL A 114 -10.20 13.37 -2.14
CA VAL A 114 -10.46 14.74 -1.64
C VAL A 114 -9.69 15.79 -2.44
N PRO A 115 -10.23 17.04 -2.55
CA PRO A 115 -9.62 18.10 -3.35
C PRO A 115 -8.20 18.46 -2.93
N GLU A 116 -7.88 18.35 -1.64
CA GLU A 116 -6.56 18.66 -1.07
C GLU A 116 -5.51 17.70 -1.64
N LEU A 117 -5.81 16.40 -1.74
CA LEU A 117 -4.91 15.41 -2.32
C LEU A 117 -4.86 15.49 -3.84
N GLU A 118 -5.95 15.87 -4.49
CA GLU A 118 -5.93 16.18 -5.92
C GLU A 118 -4.94 17.32 -6.22
N LYS A 119 -4.96 18.38 -5.41
CA LYS A 119 -4.09 19.53 -5.56
C LYS A 119 -2.65 19.25 -5.13
N GLY A 120 -2.44 18.54 -4.01
CA GLY A 120 -1.13 18.39 -3.38
C GLY A 120 -0.36 17.13 -3.81
N PHE A 121 -1.06 16.08 -4.24
CA PHE A 121 -0.45 14.79 -4.56
C PHE A 121 -0.71 14.38 -6.03
N TYR A 122 -1.95 14.08 -6.42
CA TYR A 122 -2.23 13.49 -7.73
C TYR A 122 -1.95 14.44 -8.91
N GLY A 123 -2.37 15.71 -8.79
CA GLY A 123 -2.15 16.73 -9.81
C GLY A 123 -0.66 16.97 -10.11
N PRO A 124 0.17 17.24 -9.09
CA PRO A 124 1.62 17.36 -9.26
C PRO A 124 2.28 16.15 -9.92
N HIS A 125 1.94 14.93 -9.50
CA HIS A 125 2.49 13.71 -10.07
C HIS A 125 2.09 13.52 -11.55
N ARG A 126 0.84 13.84 -11.91
CA ARG A 126 0.41 13.81 -13.33
C ARG A 126 1.14 14.85 -14.16
N LYS A 127 1.36 16.05 -13.62
CA LYS A 127 2.09 17.14 -14.31
C LYS A 127 3.57 16.81 -14.51
N ALA A 128 4.21 16.22 -13.51
CA ALA A 128 5.61 15.84 -13.55
C ALA A 128 5.92 14.75 -14.58
N LYS A 129 4.95 13.87 -14.89
CA LYS A 129 5.10 12.73 -15.82
C LYS A 129 6.31 11.83 -15.50
N ASN A 130 6.77 11.84 -14.25
CA ASN A 130 7.92 11.06 -13.80
C ASN A 130 7.50 9.66 -13.39
N GLN A 131 7.94 8.63 -14.10
CA GLN A 131 7.62 7.23 -13.79
C GLN A 131 8.30 6.73 -12.52
N ILE A 132 9.46 7.26 -12.17
CA ILE A 132 10.11 6.93 -10.89
C ILE A 132 9.27 7.47 -9.73
N GLY A 133 8.67 8.66 -9.91
CA GLY A 133 7.86 9.32 -8.87
C GLY A 133 8.73 9.82 -7.71
N THR A 134 8.07 10.05 -6.59
CA THR A 134 8.65 10.58 -5.35
C THR A 134 8.43 9.62 -4.18
N ALA A 135 9.02 9.93 -3.03
CA ALA A 135 8.73 9.27 -1.75
C ALA A 135 7.67 10.03 -0.93
N ASP A 136 6.76 10.74 -1.61
CA ASP A 136 5.62 11.39 -0.97
C ASP A 136 4.69 10.34 -0.36
N ILE A 137 4.14 10.67 0.81
CA ILE A 137 3.27 9.78 1.58
C ILE A 137 1.96 10.49 1.89
N ILE A 138 0.85 9.77 1.79
CA ILE A 138 -0.41 10.15 2.41
C ILE A 138 -0.62 9.21 3.61
N TYR A 139 -0.66 9.75 4.81
CA TYR A 139 -1.05 9.02 6.01
C TYR A 139 -2.53 9.25 6.28
N THR A 140 -3.33 8.19 6.26
CA THR A 140 -4.79 8.22 6.51
C THR A 140 -5.07 7.37 7.75
N PRO A 141 -5.38 7.96 8.91
CA PRO A 141 -5.67 7.21 10.13
C PRO A 141 -7.08 6.62 10.11
N ALA A 142 -7.26 5.55 10.87
CA ALA A 142 -8.55 4.94 11.23
C ALA A 142 -9.48 4.69 10.03
N VAL A 143 -8.95 4.14 8.95
CA VAL A 143 -9.77 3.72 7.80
C VAL A 143 -10.54 2.47 8.17
N THR A 144 -11.87 2.55 8.17
CA THR A 144 -12.73 1.42 8.48
C THR A 144 -12.76 0.41 7.34
N VAL A 145 -12.43 -0.83 7.67
CA VAL A 145 -12.54 -2.02 6.81
C VAL A 145 -13.86 -2.71 7.16
N PHE A 146 -14.74 -2.87 6.18
CA PHE A 146 -16.09 -3.41 6.37
C PHE A 146 -16.43 -4.55 5.42
N LYS A 147 -15.54 -4.90 4.48
CA LYS A 147 -15.63 -6.10 3.66
C LYS A 147 -14.40 -6.97 3.81
N THR A 148 -14.59 -8.28 3.67
CA THR A 148 -13.48 -9.25 3.67
C THR A 148 -12.55 -9.00 2.49
N ASP A 149 -11.23 -9.02 2.70
CA ASP A 149 -10.25 -8.92 1.61
C ASP A 149 -9.97 -10.30 1.04
N THR A 150 -10.88 -10.74 0.20
CA THR A 150 -10.84 -12.04 -0.48
C THR A 150 -10.94 -11.87 -1.99
N ALA A 151 -10.91 -12.96 -2.73
CA ALA A 151 -11.20 -12.93 -4.17
C ALA A 151 -12.59 -12.37 -4.47
N LYS A 152 -13.58 -12.61 -3.59
CA LYS A 152 -14.94 -12.07 -3.66
C LYS A 152 -15.28 -11.39 -2.34
N PRO A 153 -14.93 -10.10 -2.17
CA PRO A 153 -15.22 -9.35 -0.95
C PRO A 153 -16.69 -9.42 -0.55
N GLN A 154 -16.93 -9.76 0.71
CA GLN A 154 -18.28 -9.84 1.30
C GLN A 154 -18.38 -8.81 2.43
N LEU A 155 -19.55 -8.18 2.55
CA LEU A 155 -19.85 -7.31 3.68
C LEU A 155 -19.77 -8.12 4.98
N MET A 156 -19.05 -7.61 5.96
CA MET A 156 -18.96 -8.18 7.29
C MET A 156 -20.09 -7.66 8.18
N ASP A 157 -20.43 -8.39 9.23
CA ASP A 157 -21.27 -7.86 10.29
C ASP A 157 -20.63 -6.60 10.87
N GLU A 158 -21.45 -5.61 11.23
CA GLU A 158 -20.93 -4.32 11.68
C GLU A 158 -20.06 -4.43 12.95
N ALA A 159 -20.33 -5.40 13.79
CA ALA A 159 -19.53 -5.70 14.99
C ALA A 159 -18.13 -6.26 14.64
N ALA A 160 -17.93 -6.75 13.43
CA ALA A 160 -16.65 -7.26 12.94
C ALA A 160 -15.87 -6.23 12.12
N TRP A 161 -16.41 -5.03 11.92
CA TRP A 161 -15.67 -3.94 11.28
C TRP A 161 -14.50 -3.51 12.16
N TYR A 162 -13.39 -3.16 11.53
CA TYR A 162 -12.19 -2.72 12.24
C TYR A 162 -11.49 -1.60 11.50
N ASP A 163 -10.71 -0.82 12.25
CA ASP A 163 -9.98 0.32 11.70
C ASP A 163 -8.49 -0.02 11.53
N VAL A 164 -7.90 0.53 10.48
CA VAL A 164 -6.46 0.49 10.25
C VAL A 164 -5.95 1.86 9.82
N ASN A 165 -4.70 2.15 10.13
CA ASN A 165 -4.02 3.29 9.55
C ASN A 165 -3.49 2.90 8.16
N VAL A 166 -3.68 3.75 7.16
CA VAL A 166 -3.20 3.48 5.80
C VAL A 166 -2.07 4.44 5.45
N ILE A 167 -0.93 3.88 5.05
CA ILE A 167 0.22 4.64 4.57
C ILE A 167 0.31 4.45 3.06
N THR A 168 -0.08 5.46 2.33
CA THR A 168 -0.16 5.46 0.87
C THR A 168 1.14 6.00 0.29
N CYS A 169 1.87 5.17 -0.47
CA CYS A 169 3.08 5.54 -1.18
C CYS A 169 3.15 4.80 -2.51
N ALA A 170 3.65 5.47 -3.56
CA ALA A 170 3.76 4.86 -4.88
C ALA A 170 5.16 4.24 -5.10
N ALA A 171 5.21 3.08 -5.76
CA ALA A 171 6.45 2.51 -6.28
C ALA A 171 6.84 3.15 -7.63
N PRO A 172 8.10 3.03 -8.08
CA PRO A 172 8.47 3.34 -9.45
C PRO A 172 7.63 2.54 -10.45
N ASP A 173 7.09 3.20 -11.46
CA ASP A 173 6.35 2.55 -12.55
C ASP A 173 7.33 2.14 -13.67
N LEU A 174 7.83 0.90 -13.60
CA LEU A 174 8.80 0.36 -14.55
C LEU A 174 8.15 -0.35 -15.74
N ARG A 175 6.83 -0.23 -15.90
CA ARG A 175 6.12 -0.83 -17.02
C ARG A 175 6.60 -0.23 -18.34
N VAL A 176 6.78 -1.10 -19.31
CA VAL A 176 6.97 -0.70 -20.70
C VAL A 176 5.64 -0.15 -21.23
N LYS A 177 5.55 1.17 -21.40
CA LYS A 177 4.37 1.82 -21.97
C LYS A 177 4.44 1.70 -23.50
N LYS A 178 3.58 0.86 -24.07
CA LYS A 178 3.40 0.75 -25.51
C LYS A 178 2.24 1.63 -25.95
N ASN A 179 2.53 2.77 -26.58
CA ASN A 179 1.54 3.53 -27.31
C ASN A 179 1.39 2.96 -28.73
N PHE A 180 0.27 3.18 -29.40
CA PHE A 180 0.06 2.75 -30.80
C PHE A 180 1.15 3.29 -31.74
N HIS A 181 1.64 4.50 -31.47
CA HIS A 181 2.73 5.14 -32.22
C HIS A 181 4.08 4.47 -31.95
N ASP A 182 4.36 4.12 -30.70
CA ASP A 182 5.60 3.44 -30.28
C ASP A 182 5.67 2.01 -30.82
N ILE A 183 4.53 1.31 -30.89
CA ILE A 183 4.44 -0.02 -31.51
C ILE A 183 4.80 0.05 -33.00
N ARG A 184 4.34 1.10 -33.71
CA ARG A 184 4.59 1.31 -35.14
C ARG A 184 6.05 1.64 -35.44
N ASN A 185 6.75 2.30 -34.51
CA ASN A 185 8.14 2.78 -34.69
C ASN A 185 9.16 1.97 -33.86
N ASN A 186 8.78 0.84 -33.26
CA ASN A 186 9.63 0.05 -32.33
C ASN A 186 10.25 0.87 -31.18
N VAL A 187 9.66 2.01 -30.84
CA VAL A 187 10.13 2.84 -29.72
C VAL A 187 9.52 2.29 -28.43
N THR A 188 10.36 1.84 -27.56
CA THR A 188 9.96 1.40 -26.21
C THR A 188 10.46 2.43 -25.22
N PRO A 189 9.60 3.34 -24.71
CA PRO A 189 10.00 4.22 -23.60
C PRO A 189 10.16 3.34 -22.36
N THR A 190 11.38 2.98 -22.05
CA THR A 190 11.73 2.26 -20.83
C THR A 190 12.44 3.22 -19.90
N VAL A 191 11.95 3.32 -18.67
CA VAL A 191 12.76 3.92 -17.61
C VAL A 191 13.99 3.05 -17.43
N LYS A 192 15.16 3.60 -17.78
CA LYS A 192 16.44 2.93 -17.53
C LYS A 192 16.82 3.18 -16.06
N ILE A 193 16.77 2.15 -15.27
CA ILE A 193 17.19 2.17 -13.87
C ILE A 193 18.00 0.91 -13.57
N THR A 194 19.11 1.07 -12.89
CA THR A 194 19.94 -0.04 -12.42
C THR A 194 19.33 -0.68 -11.16
N ASP A 195 19.68 -1.92 -10.88
CA ASP A 195 19.25 -2.60 -9.65
C ASP A 195 19.74 -1.88 -8.40
N LYS A 196 20.90 -1.22 -8.45
CA LYS A 196 21.44 -0.40 -7.36
C LYS A 196 20.59 0.84 -7.10
N GLU A 197 20.23 1.58 -8.15
CA GLU A 197 19.36 2.75 -8.03
C GLU A 197 17.96 2.36 -7.54
N LEU A 198 17.40 1.26 -8.06
CA LEU A 198 16.10 0.74 -7.63
C LEU A 198 16.13 0.33 -6.14
N LEU A 199 17.22 -0.30 -5.70
CA LEU A 199 17.43 -0.66 -4.30
C LEU A 199 17.37 0.58 -3.39
N GLU A 200 18.12 1.64 -3.72
CA GLU A 200 18.16 2.85 -2.91
C GLU A 200 16.80 3.59 -2.88
N ILE A 201 16.07 3.60 -4.00
CA ILE A 201 14.72 4.17 -4.05
C ILE A 201 13.78 3.40 -3.10
N HIS A 202 13.79 2.07 -3.15
CA HIS A 202 12.94 1.27 -2.28
C HIS A 202 13.35 1.39 -0.81
N LYS A 203 14.64 1.43 -0.50
CA LYS A 203 15.14 1.67 0.86
C LYS A 203 14.63 3.01 1.40
N LYS A 204 14.79 4.09 0.62
CA LYS A 204 14.32 5.42 1.01
C LYS A 204 12.82 5.45 1.27
N ARG A 205 12.00 4.87 0.36
CA ARG A 205 10.54 4.85 0.51
C ARG A 205 10.11 4.03 1.70
N LEU A 206 10.68 2.83 1.85
CA LEU A 206 10.33 1.94 2.95
C LEU A 206 10.72 2.54 4.31
N SER A 207 11.92 3.14 4.43
CA SER A 207 12.31 3.83 5.66
C SER A 207 11.31 4.94 6.02
N ARG A 208 10.90 5.78 5.06
CA ARG A 208 9.90 6.82 5.31
C ARG A 208 8.53 6.26 5.70
N ILE A 209 8.10 5.14 5.09
CA ILE A 209 6.85 4.45 5.45
C ILE A 209 6.91 3.98 6.92
N LEU A 210 8.03 3.36 7.31
CA LEU A 210 8.22 2.87 8.68
C LEU A 210 8.38 4.01 9.68
N ASP A 211 9.06 5.11 9.31
CA ASP A 211 9.14 6.31 10.14
C ASP A 211 7.74 6.87 10.41
N VAL A 212 6.89 7.00 9.38
CA VAL A 212 5.51 7.47 9.53
C VAL A 212 4.69 6.52 10.39
N ALA A 213 4.87 5.20 10.23
CA ALA A 213 4.20 4.21 11.07
C ALA A 213 4.60 4.37 12.56
N ALA A 214 5.89 4.44 12.85
CA ALA A 214 6.41 4.58 14.21
C ALA A 214 6.00 5.91 14.86
N LEU A 215 6.09 7.05 14.14
CA LEU A 215 5.65 8.36 14.61
C LEU A 215 4.16 8.41 14.99
N ASN A 216 3.35 7.50 14.46
CA ASN A 216 1.94 7.39 14.79
C ASN A 216 1.63 6.25 15.79
N GLY A 217 2.66 5.69 16.43
CA GLY A 217 2.52 4.68 17.49
C GLY A 217 1.97 3.35 17.00
N THR A 218 2.31 2.96 15.78
CA THR A 218 1.92 1.67 15.19
C THR A 218 2.60 0.52 15.94
N GLU A 219 1.84 -0.54 16.24
CA GLU A 219 2.35 -1.77 16.85
C GLU A 219 2.62 -2.84 15.77
N VAL A 220 1.74 -2.91 14.77
CA VAL A 220 1.82 -3.91 13.69
C VAL A 220 1.84 -3.20 12.34
N VAL A 221 2.84 -3.51 11.51
CA VAL A 221 2.96 -2.97 10.15
C VAL A 221 2.74 -4.08 9.12
N ILE A 222 1.75 -3.89 8.24
CA ILE A 222 1.49 -4.80 7.12
C ILE A 222 2.10 -4.20 5.86
N LEU A 223 3.13 -4.82 5.37
CA LEU A 223 3.85 -4.52 4.13
C LEU A 223 3.57 -5.58 3.07
N GLY A 224 4.31 -5.55 1.95
CA GLY A 224 4.21 -6.61 0.93
C GLY A 224 5.18 -6.38 -0.23
N ALA A 225 4.91 -7.02 -1.36
CA ALA A 225 5.76 -6.96 -2.56
C ALA A 225 5.54 -5.64 -3.34
N PHE A 226 6.00 -4.54 -2.75
CA PHE A 226 5.79 -3.17 -3.20
C PHE A 226 6.29 -2.93 -4.63
N GLY A 227 5.35 -2.66 -5.53
CA GLY A 227 5.63 -2.43 -6.95
C GLY A 227 5.94 -3.67 -7.78
N CYS A 228 6.05 -4.88 -7.19
CA CYS A 228 6.43 -6.10 -7.92
C CYS A 228 5.32 -6.66 -8.82
N GLY A 229 4.09 -6.20 -8.66
CA GLY A 229 2.96 -6.57 -9.50
C GLY A 229 2.85 -5.70 -10.74
N ALA A 230 1.81 -4.85 -10.77
CA ALA A 230 1.48 -4.00 -11.92
C ALA A 230 2.63 -3.09 -12.39
N TYR A 231 3.50 -2.62 -11.48
CA TYR A 231 4.60 -1.71 -11.80
C TYR A 231 5.92 -2.41 -12.16
N GLN A 232 5.97 -3.74 -12.16
CA GLN A 232 7.07 -4.57 -12.67
C GLN A 232 8.44 -4.29 -12.03
N ASN A 233 8.47 -3.90 -10.75
CA ASN A 233 9.71 -3.84 -9.99
C ASN A 233 10.23 -5.26 -9.74
N LYS A 234 11.57 -5.42 -9.72
CA LYS A 234 12.21 -6.73 -9.50
C LYS A 234 12.02 -7.20 -8.07
N PRO A 235 11.36 -8.34 -7.81
CA PRO A 235 11.08 -8.83 -6.46
C PRO A 235 12.34 -9.01 -5.61
N GLU A 236 13.45 -9.48 -6.20
CA GLU A 236 14.72 -9.68 -5.52
C GLU A 236 15.30 -8.37 -4.96
N VAL A 237 15.21 -7.29 -5.75
CA VAL A 237 15.70 -5.97 -5.34
C VAL A 237 14.82 -5.39 -4.24
N VAL A 238 13.50 -5.52 -4.39
CA VAL A 238 12.53 -5.00 -3.41
C VAL A 238 12.61 -5.77 -2.08
N ALA A 239 12.70 -7.09 -2.12
CA ALA A 239 12.85 -7.92 -0.93
C ALA A 239 14.17 -7.66 -0.22
N ARG A 240 15.28 -7.45 -0.97
CA ARG A 240 16.57 -7.06 -0.42
C ARG A 240 16.49 -5.68 0.26
N ALA A 241 15.87 -4.69 -0.37
CA ALA A 241 15.65 -3.38 0.24
C ALA A 241 14.88 -3.50 1.55
N ALA A 242 13.81 -4.32 1.55
CA ALA A 242 13.01 -4.58 2.74
C ALA A 242 13.86 -5.20 3.86
N LYS A 243 14.68 -6.22 3.57
CA LYS A 243 15.57 -6.86 4.54
C LYS A 243 16.56 -5.87 5.16
N GLU A 244 17.22 -5.06 4.31
CA GLU A 244 18.21 -4.09 4.78
C GLU A 244 17.57 -2.99 5.66
N VAL A 245 16.37 -2.52 5.31
CA VAL A 245 15.69 -1.47 6.09
C VAL A 245 15.08 -2.02 7.38
N ILE A 246 14.43 -3.18 7.35
CA ILE A 246 13.77 -3.75 8.54
C ILE A 246 14.78 -3.99 9.67
N ALA A 247 16.04 -4.30 9.37
CA ALA A 247 17.08 -4.49 10.36
C ALA A 247 17.23 -3.28 11.32
N ASP A 248 16.96 -2.06 10.84
CA ASP A 248 17.02 -0.83 11.64
C ASP A 248 15.72 -0.58 12.45
N TYR A 249 14.66 -1.36 12.25
CA TYR A 249 13.34 -1.16 12.86
C TYR A 249 12.86 -2.36 13.68
N LEU A 250 13.74 -3.32 13.97
CA LEU A 250 13.36 -4.55 14.70
C LEU A 250 12.78 -4.26 16.10
N TYR A 251 13.14 -3.14 16.73
CA TYR A 251 12.60 -2.76 18.03
C TYR A 251 11.55 -1.64 17.96
N ALA A 252 11.17 -1.22 16.74
CA ALA A 252 10.18 -0.15 16.54
C ALA A 252 8.73 -0.67 16.51
N PHE A 253 8.52 -1.97 16.32
CA PHE A 253 7.22 -2.61 16.18
C PHE A 253 7.15 -3.94 16.92
N GLU A 254 5.94 -4.40 17.26
CA GLU A 254 5.67 -5.76 17.74
C GLU A 254 5.75 -6.78 16.62
N THR A 255 5.17 -6.43 15.46
CA THR A 255 5.12 -7.31 14.30
C THR A 255 5.29 -6.53 13.01
N VAL A 256 6.07 -7.10 12.09
CA VAL A 256 6.16 -6.66 10.70
C VAL A 256 5.77 -7.84 9.81
N GLU A 257 4.58 -7.78 9.20
CA GLU A 257 4.11 -8.81 8.28
C GLU A 257 4.22 -8.36 6.84
N PHE A 258 4.90 -9.14 6.01
CA PHE A 258 4.89 -9.02 4.55
C PHE A 258 3.79 -9.90 3.99
N ALA A 259 2.62 -9.31 3.76
CA ALA A 259 1.48 -9.95 3.11
C ALA A 259 1.71 -9.96 1.59
N VAL A 260 2.22 -11.07 1.07
CA VAL A 260 2.59 -11.22 -0.34
C VAL A 260 1.61 -12.16 -1.03
N TYR A 261 0.41 -11.65 -1.30
CA TYR A 261 -0.59 -12.40 -2.05
C TYR A 261 -0.11 -12.70 -3.47
N CYS A 262 -0.22 -13.94 -3.85
CA CYS A 262 0.04 -14.42 -5.21
C CYS A 262 -1.13 -15.26 -5.71
N PRO A 263 -1.55 -15.10 -6.97
CA PRO A 263 -2.53 -16.02 -7.55
C PRO A 263 -1.94 -17.44 -7.64
N PRO A 264 -2.78 -18.50 -7.59
CA PRO A 264 -2.31 -19.89 -7.52
C PRO A 264 -1.32 -20.30 -8.62
N GLN A 265 -1.37 -19.63 -9.78
CA GLN A 265 -0.54 -19.95 -10.94
C GLN A 265 0.83 -19.22 -10.93
N ASN A 266 1.03 -18.26 -10.03
CA ASN A 266 2.26 -17.45 -9.98
C ASN A 266 2.58 -17.01 -8.56
N ASP A 267 3.38 -17.79 -7.86
CA ASP A 267 3.82 -17.55 -6.49
C ASP A 267 5.24 -16.97 -6.39
N MET A 268 5.78 -16.47 -7.51
CA MET A 268 7.16 -15.99 -7.61
C MET A 268 7.49 -14.92 -6.57
N ASN A 269 6.65 -13.90 -6.44
CA ASN A 269 6.90 -12.83 -5.47
C ASN A 269 6.97 -13.39 -4.04
N PHE A 270 6.03 -14.27 -3.65
CA PHE A 270 6.05 -14.89 -2.33
C PHE A 270 7.33 -15.71 -2.10
N LYS A 271 7.72 -16.56 -3.05
CA LYS A 271 8.95 -17.37 -2.94
C LYS A 271 10.18 -16.50 -2.75
N VAL A 272 10.30 -15.40 -3.49
CA VAL A 272 11.44 -14.48 -3.36
C VAL A 272 11.43 -13.81 -1.98
N PHE A 273 10.31 -13.25 -1.55
CA PHE A 273 10.19 -12.59 -0.25
C PHE A 273 10.44 -13.58 0.90
N LYS A 274 9.86 -14.78 0.85
CA LYS A 274 10.08 -15.84 1.85
C LYS A 274 11.54 -16.25 1.95
N ARG A 275 12.23 -16.41 0.82
CA ARG A 275 13.66 -16.74 0.77
C ARG A 275 14.53 -15.63 1.37
N VAL A 276 14.25 -14.36 1.05
CA VAL A 276 15.09 -13.22 1.45
C VAL A 276 14.83 -12.79 2.88
N LEU A 277 13.56 -12.74 3.30
CA LEU A 277 13.12 -12.27 4.61
C LEU A 277 12.94 -13.39 5.64
N GLY A 278 12.80 -14.63 5.20
CA GLY A 278 12.59 -15.78 6.10
C GLY A 278 13.73 -16.00 7.11
N VAL A 279 14.90 -15.44 6.84
CA VAL A 279 16.02 -15.45 7.80
C VAL A 279 15.79 -14.53 9.01
N LEU A 280 14.80 -13.62 8.93
CA LEU A 280 14.36 -12.72 10.01
C LEU A 280 13.14 -13.29 10.75
N GLU A 281 12.49 -14.33 10.22
CA GLU A 281 11.39 -15.00 10.92
C GLU A 281 11.99 -15.81 12.10
N LYS A 282 11.50 -15.52 13.29
CA LYS A 282 11.88 -16.22 14.55
C LYS A 282 10.71 -16.99 15.12
#